data_2bb65bfcdc668703a1eb3742342b9209
#
_entry.id   2bb65bfcdc668703a1eb3742342b9209
#
_cell.length_a   1.000
_cell.length_b   1.000
_cell.length_c   1.000
_cell.angle_alpha   90.00
_cell.angle_beta   90.00
_cell.angle_gamma   90.00
#
_symmetry.space_group_name_H-M   'P 1'
#
loop_
_entity.id
_entity.type
_entity.pdbx_description
1 polymer ?
#
loop_
_entity_poly.entity_id
_entity_poly.type
_entity_poly.pdbx_seq_one_letter_code
_entity_poly.pdbx_strand_id
1 'polypeptide(L)'
;MKQTRERPGWNLSWIVLATIVVAGSGCGSGRLTKVRGVVTLDGKPLDKAGVAFEPIGGHGQPARGITASDGSFYLDTHAPDDGAWPGEYKVVISKYEVDPAMLQRVDPSDPRANEKMYAADAKARAKPRKHLVPEIYRDAEKTPLRWKIPDDNNKTLELKSTAK
;
A
#
# COMPACT_ATOMS: atom_id res chain seq x y z
N MET A 1 0.72 90.86 16.32
CA MET A 1 1.50 89.63 16.53
C MET A 1 0.61 88.43 16.24
N LYS A 2 0.72 87.87 15.02
CA LYS A 2 -0.05 86.66 14.63
C LYS A 2 0.92 85.50 14.51
N GLN A 3 0.82 84.51 15.40
CA GLN A 3 1.55 83.28 15.29
C GLN A 3 0.80 82.31 14.39
N THR A 4 1.34 82.01 13.28
CA THR A 4 0.91 80.95 12.40
C THR A 4 1.45 79.64 12.89
N ARG A 5 0.55 78.77 13.30
CA ARG A 5 0.81 77.42 13.79
C ARG A 5 0.90 76.45 12.57
N GLU A 6 2.12 76.13 12.21
CA GLU A 6 2.35 75.08 11.19
C GLU A 6 2.02 73.69 11.68
N ARG A 7 1.22 72.94 10.95
CA ARG A 7 0.90 71.53 11.20
C ARG A 7 1.95 70.67 10.51
N PRO A 8 2.56 69.72 11.19
CA PRO A 8 3.45 68.78 10.53
C PRO A 8 2.61 67.82 9.67
N GLY A 9 2.99 67.70 8.38
CA GLY A 9 2.40 66.80 7.41
C GLY A 9 2.75 65.33 7.80
N TRP A 10 1.73 64.56 7.99
CA TRP A 10 1.86 63.13 8.08
C TRP A 10 2.05 62.55 6.68
N ASN A 11 3.23 62.10 6.41
CA ASN A 11 3.54 61.29 5.24
C ASN A 11 2.88 59.91 5.38
N LEU A 12 1.70 59.78 4.82
CA LEU A 12 1.07 58.47 4.58
C LEU A 12 1.75 57.85 3.37
N SER A 13 2.82 57.20 3.58
CA SER A 13 3.39 56.34 2.55
C SER A 13 4.22 55.28 3.25
N TRP A 14 3.65 54.09 3.35
CA TRP A 14 4.32 52.80 3.56
C TRP A 14 3.39 51.82 4.23
N ILE A 15 2.22 51.64 3.65
CA ILE A 15 1.46 50.39 3.87
C ILE A 15 1.92 49.43 2.78
N VAL A 16 3.01 48.75 3.05
CA VAL A 16 3.41 47.54 2.32
C VAL A 16 2.42 46.46 2.74
N LEU A 17 1.46 46.21 1.86
CA LEU A 17 0.52 45.10 1.99
C LEU A 17 1.30 43.81 1.75
N ALA A 18 1.85 43.22 2.82
CA ALA A 18 2.41 41.88 2.79
C ALA A 18 1.28 40.88 2.60
N THR A 19 1.02 40.55 1.35
CA THR A 19 0.14 39.42 0.98
C THR A 19 0.84 38.14 1.41
N ILE A 20 0.50 37.65 2.59
CA ILE A 20 0.85 36.32 3.07
C ILE A 20 0.06 35.34 2.18
N VAL A 21 0.73 34.80 1.17
CA VAL A 21 0.26 33.61 0.45
C VAL A 21 0.37 32.46 1.44
N VAL A 22 -0.73 32.20 2.16
CA VAL A 22 -0.91 30.95 2.89
C VAL A 22 -1.06 29.89 1.82
N ALA A 23 0.06 29.24 1.48
CA ALA A 23 0.02 27.97 0.78
C ALA A 23 -0.76 27.00 1.66
N GLY A 24 -2.04 26.90 1.40
CA GLY A 24 -2.92 25.94 2.04
C GLY A 24 -2.37 24.55 1.74
N SER A 25 -1.70 23.98 2.73
CA SER A 25 -1.48 22.53 2.78
C SER A 25 -2.87 21.93 2.86
N GLY A 26 -3.46 21.66 1.70
CA GLY A 26 -4.72 20.95 1.61
C GLY A 26 -4.54 19.60 2.27
N CYS A 27 -5.07 19.44 3.48
CA CYS A 27 -5.45 18.14 3.99
C CYS A 27 -6.47 17.60 3.00
N GLY A 28 -5.99 16.92 1.96
CA GLY A 28 -6.84 16.18 1.06
C GLY A 28 -7.53 15.13 1.91
N SER A 29 -8.81 15.32 2.19
CA SER A 29 -9.72 14.26 2.56
C SER A 29 -9.81 13.32 1.37
N GLY A 30 -8.73 12.57 1.15
CA GLY A 30 -8.55 11.72 0.00
C GLY A 30 -9.61 10.63 0.03
N ARG A 31 -10.32 10.53 -1.06
CA ARG A 31 -11.18 9.40 -1.32
C ARG A 31 -10.31 8.22 -1.72
N LEU A 32 -10.60 7.01 -1.26
CA LEU A 32 -9.95 5.81 -1.74
C LEU A 32 -10.08 5.72 -3.27
N THR A 33 -8.99 5.37 -3.91
CA THR A 33 -8.93 5.19 -5.37
C THR A 33 -8.86 3.70 -5.66
N LYS A 34 -9.74 3.21 -6.51
CA LYS A 34 -9.69 1.81 -6.95
C LYS A 34 -8.39 1.55 -7.69
N VAL A 35 -7.66 0.55 -7.24
CA VAL A 35 -6.36 0.18 -7.79
C VAL A 35 -6.43 -1.24 -8.32
N ARG A 36 -5.96 -1.40 -9.54
CA ARG A 36 -5.86 -2.68 -10.25
C ARG A 36 -4.47 -2.82 -10.82
N GLY A 37 -4.00 -4.04 -10.88
CA GLY A 37 -2.72 -4.34 -11.52
C GLY A 37 -2.59 -5.81 -11.81
N VAL A 38 -1.46 -6.17 -12.41
CA VAL A 38 -1.11 -7.56 -12.74
C VAL A 38 0.28 -7.85 -12.18
N VAL A 39 0.46 -9.04 -11.60
CA VAL A 39 1.77 -9.51 -11.15
C VAL A 39 2.21 -10.68 -12.02
N THR A 40 3.43 -10.60 -12.53
CA THR A 40 4.06 -11.68 -13.27
C THR A 40 5.39 -12.07 -12.64
N LEU A 41 5.75 -13.35 -12.71
CA LEU A 41 7.09 -13.85 -12.37
C LEU A 41 7.69 -14.51 -13.61
N ASP A 42 8.82 -13.99 -14.07
CA ASP A 42 9.48 -14.41 -15.32
C ASP A 42 8.51 -14.44 -16.54
N GLY A 43 7.64 -13.42 -16.62
CA GLY A 43 6.66 -13.28 -17.69
C GLY A 43 5.41 -14.14 -17.54
N LYS A 44 5.30 -14.96 -16.50
CA LYS A 44 4.10 -15.79 -16.24
C LYS A 44 3.23 -15.16 -15.16
N PRO A 45 1.91 -15.17 -15.30
CA PRO A 45 1.00 -14.70 -14.25
C PRO A 45 1.28 -15.39 -12.91
N LEU A 46 1.35 -14.61 -11.85
CA LEU A 46 1.57 -15.12 -10.50
C LEU A 46 0.25 -15.17 -9.75
N ASP A 47 -0.38 -16.36 -9.70
CA ASP A 47 -1.64 -16.58 -8.99
C ASP A 47 -1.47 -16.66 -7.45
N LYS A 48 -2.51 -16.37 -6.70
CA LYS A 48 -2.57 -16.53 -5.23
C LYS A 48 -1.35 -15.92 -4.49
N ALA A 49 -0.78 -14.85 -5.02
CA ALA A 49 0.27 -14.10 -4.38
C ALA A 49 -0.36 -12.97 -3.54
N GLY A 50 0.15 -12.79 -2.34
CA GLY A 50 -0.19 -11.63 -1.53
C GLY A 50 0.53 -10.40 -2.06
N VAL A 51 -0.21 -9.32 -2.25
CA VAL A 51 0.28 -7.99 -2.65
C VAL A 51 0.03 -7.05 -1.50
N ALA A 52 1.05 -6.38 -0.99
CA ALA A 52 0.92 -5.39 0.06
C ALA A 52 1.52 -4.07 -0.39
N PHE A 53 0.78 -3.00 -0.19
CA PHE A 53 1.16 -1.63 -0.47
C PHE A 53 1.45 -0.94 0.85
N GLU A 54 2.73 -0.62 1.07
CA GLU A 54 3.20 0.06 2.28
C GLU A 54 3.45 1.53 1.95
N PRO A 55 2.76 2.49 2.60
CA PRO A 55 2.87 3.90 2.28
C PRO A 55 4.28 4.44 2.56
N ILE A 56 4.76 5.32 1.69
CA ILE A 56 6.03 6.03 1.85
C ILE A 56 5.76 7.37 2.54
N GLY A 57 6.59 7.74 3.50
CA GLY A 57 6.48 9.05 4.18
C GLY A 57 5.49 9.10 5.34
N GLY A 58 4.96 7.96 5.79
CA GLY A 58 4.11 7.88 6.99
C GLY A 58 2.69 8.45 6.83
N HIS A 59 2.31 8.85 5.63
CA HIS A 59 0.96 9.30 5.29
C HIS A 59 0.23 8.21 4.51
N GLY A 60 -0.98 7.87 4.93
CA GLY A 60 -1.81 6.82 4.33
C GLY A 60 -1.87 5.56 5.18
N GLN A 61 -2.63 4.60 4.70
CA GLN A 61 -2.79 3.29 5.32
C GLN A 61 -2.31 2.21 4.36
N PRO A 62 -1.75 1.10 4.88
CA PRO A 62 -1.43 -0.05 4.06
C PRO A 62 -2.68 -0.60 3.37
N ALA A 63 -2.54 -0.98 2.11
CA ALA A 63 -3.57 -1.66 1.36
C ALA A 63 -3.06 -3.04 0.91
N ARG A 64 -3.95 -4.00 0.75
CA ARG A 64 -3.58 -5.38 0.46
C ARG A 64 -4.47 -5.96 -0.63
N GLY A 65 -3.98 -6.99 -1.28
CA GLY A 65 -4.74 -7.76 -2.25
C GLY A 65 -4.16 -9.14 -2.44
N ILE A 66 -4.88 -9.98 -3.16
CA ILE A 66 -4.43 -11.32 -3.54
C ILE A 66 -4.61 -11.44 -5.04
N THR A 67 -3.60 -11.96 -5.74
CA THR A 67 -3.69 -12.14 -7.18
C THR A 67 -4.59 -13.30 -7.56
N ALA A 68 -5.36 -13.11 -8.62
CA ALA A 68 -6.16 -14.14 -9.27
C ALA A 68 -5.29 -15.05 -10.17
N SER A 69 -5.89 -16.03 -10.83
CA SER A 69 -5.21 -17.00 -11.68
C SER A 69 -4.48 -16.38 -12.88
N ASP A 70 -4.95 -15.23 -13.35
CA ASP A 70 -4.35 -14.44 -14.43
C ASP A 70 -3.30 -13.43 -13.94
N GLY A 71 -2.99 -13.45 -12.62
CA GLY A 71 -2.08 -12.51 -11.97
C GLY A 71 -2.70 -11.15 -11.65
N SER A 72 -3.95 -10.90 -12.02
CA SER A 72 -4.63 -9.65 -11.70
C SER A 72 -4.91 -9.53 -10.21
N PHE A 73 -4.89 -8.30 -9.68
CA PHE A 73 -5.24 -8.01 -8.28
C PHE A 73 -6.03 -6.72 -8.17
N TYR A 74 -6.78 -6.63 -7.09
CA TYR A 74 -7.43 -5.43 -6.58
C TYR A 74 -6.93 -5.15 -5.17
N LEU A 75 -6.97 -3.90 -4.75
CA LEU A 75 -6.55 -3.52 -3.41
C LEU A 75 -7.74 -3.27 -2.50
N ASP A 76 -7.57 -3.75 -1.28
CA ASP A 76 -8.47 -3.58 -0.15
C ASP A 76 -7.77 -2.80 0.95
N THR A 77 -8.39 -1.75 1.47
CA THR A 77 -7.92 -1.00 2.65
C THR A 77 -8.83 -1.28 3.85
N HIS A 78 -10.13 -1.07 3.71
CA HIS A 78 -11.14 -1.27 4.76
C HIS A 78 -12.20 -2.28 4.35
N ALA A 79 -12.51 -2.36 3.06
CA ALA A 79 -13.51 -3.24 2.49
C ALA A 79 -13.02 -3.82 1.16
N PRO A 80 -13.59 -4.95 0.72
CA PRO A 80 -13.20 -5.55 -0.55
C PRO A 80 -13.33 -4.58 -1.73
N ASP A 81 -12.27 -4.49 -2.54
CA ASP A 81 -12.15 -3.65 -3.75
C ASP A 81 -12.48 -2.16 -3.49
N ASP A 82 -12.18 -1.65 -2.27
CA ASP A 82 -12.33 -0.23 -1.98
C ASP A 82 -11.12 0.61 -2.44
N GLY A 83 -9.99 -0.04 -2.72
CA GLY A 83 -8.78 0.57 -3.26
C GLY A 83 -7.80 1.01 -2.18
N ALA A 84 -7.04 2.07 -2.47
CA ALA A 84 -6.06 2.62 -1.56
C ALA A 84 -6.08 4.16 -1.57
N TRP A 85 -5.48 4.77 -0.55
CA TRP A 85 -5.34 6.21 -0.45
C TRP A 85 -4.39 6.75 -1.53
N PRO A 86 -4.62 7.95 -2.09
CA PRO A 86 -3.64 8.59 -2.96
C PRO A 86 -2.29 8.76 -2.25
N GLY A 87 -1.20 8.43 -2.96
CA GLY A 87 0.14 8.53 -2.40
C GLY A 87 1.14 7.62 -3.09
N GLU A 88 2.35 7.58 -2.56
CA GLU A 88 3.42 6.70 -3.03
C GLU A 88 3.57 5.50 -2.11
N TYR A 89 3.80 4.34 -2.69
CA TYR A 89 3.86 3.06 -1.99
C TYR A 89 5.07 2.23 -2.41
N LYS A 90 5.66 1.55 -1.43
CA LYS A 90 6.48 0.37 -1.65
C LYS A 90 5.55 -0.81 -1.85
N VAL A 91 5.83 -1.65 -2.84
CA VAL A 91 5.01 -2.85 -3.09
C VAL A 91 5.77 -4.09 -2.67
N VAL A 92 5.16 -4.87 -1.82
CA VAL A 92 5.69 -6.14 -1.31
C VAL A 92 4.85 -7.27 -1.88
N ILE A 93 5.53 -8.25 -2.48
CA ILE A 93 4.89 -9.42 -3.08
C ILE A 93 5.34 -10.66 -2.35
N SER A 94 4.40 -11.47 -1.88
CA SER A 94 4.68 -12.73 -1.20
C SER A 94 3.87 -13.88 -1.77
N LYS A 95 4.52 -15.02 -1.95
CA LYS A 95 3.84 -16.28 -2.30
C LYS A 95 4.54 -17.42 -1.62
N TYR A 96 3.75 -18.27 -0.99
CA TYR A 96 4.24 -19.46 -0.30
C TYR A 96 3.79 -20.70 -1.05
N GLU A 97 4.63 -21.74 -1.01
CA GLU A 97 4.21 -23.08 -1.39
C GLU A 97 3.18 -23.57 -0.37
N VAL A 98 2.01 -23.96 -0.86
CA VAL A 98 0.96 -24.51 0.00
C VAL A 98 1.26 -25.99 0.23
N ASP A 99 1.46 -26.37 1.50
CA ASP A 99 1.58 -27.79 1.86
C ASP A 99 0.22 -28.48 1.59
N PRO A 100 0.16 -29.50 0.73
CA PRO A 100 -1.08 -30.22 0.46
C PRO A 100 -1.75 -30.78 1.72
N ALA A 101 -0.97 -31.07 2.77
CA ALA A 101 -1.50 -31.52 4.05
C ALA A 101 -2.38 -30.46 4.74
N MET A 102 -2.18 -29.15 4.43
CA MET A 102 -3.03 -28.07 4.93
C MET A 102 -4.38 -27.99 4.23
N LEU A 103 -4.51 -28.59 3.05
CA LEU A 103 -5.75 -28.63 2.28
C LEU A 103 -6.65 -29.82 2.64
N GLN A 104 -6.18 -30.71 3.51
CA GLN A 104 -6.99 -31.84 3.99
C GLN A 104 -8.09 -31.28 4.90
N ARG A 105 -9.32 -31.34 4.40
CA ARG A 105 -10.49 -31.01 5.20
C ARG A 105 -10.68 -32.10 6.26
N VAL A 106 -10.70 -31.70 7.51
CA VAL A 106 -11.14 -32.56 8.60
C VAL A 106 -12.65 -32.75 8.45
N ASP A 107 -13.11 -33.98 8.55
CA ASP A 107 -14.54 -34.27 8.52
C ASP A 107 -15.23 -33.57 9.71
N PRO A 108 -16.19 -32.67 9.47
CA PRO A 108 -16.88 -31.93 10.53
C PRO A 108 -17.66 -32.84 11.48
N SER A 109 -18.00 -34.07 11.06
CA SER A 109 -18.71 -35.05 11.89
C SER A 109 -17.77 -35.82 12.86
N ASP A 110 -16.45 -35.70 12.70
CA ASP A 110 -15.47 -36.32 13.60
C ASP A 110 -15.51 -35.61 14.97
N PRO A 111 -15.82 -36.32 16.09
CA PRO A 111 -15.82 -35.71 17.42
C PRO A 111 -14.51 -35.04 17.82
N ARG A 112 -13.39 -35.38 17.17
CA ARG A 112 -12.07 -34.76 17.36
C ARG A 112 -11.67 -33.83 16.23
N ALA A 113 -12.61 -33.38 15.42
CA ALA A 113 -12.34 -32.50 14.28
C ALA A 113 -11.53 -31.25 14.70
N ASN A 114 -11.94 -30.59 15.78
CA ASN A 114 -11.26 -29.40 16.29
C ASN A 114 -9.82 -29.71 16.76
N GLU A 115 -9.62 -30.78 17.52
CA GLU A 115 -8.30 -31.20 17.98
C GLU A 115 -7.37 -31.49 16.80
N LYS A 116 -7.83 -32.24 15.82
CA LYS A 116 -7.08 -32.53 14.58
C LYS A 116 -6.75 -31.28 13.80
N MET A 117 -7.68 -30.35 13.70
CA MET A 117 -7.47 -29.07 13.02
C MET A 117 -6.40 -28.23 13.72
N TYR A 118 -6.47 -28.08 15.05
CA TYR A 118 -5.47 -27.35 15.83
C TYR A 118 -4.09 -28.01 15.75
N ALA A 119 -4.02 -29.35 15.84
CA ALA A 119 -2.76 -30.08 15.72
C ALA A 119 -2.13 -29.93 14.33
N ALA A 120 -2.96 -29.99 13.26
CA ALA A 120 -2.51 -29.77 11.89
C ALA A 120 -1.99 -28.35 11.70
N ASP A 121 -2.70 -27.34 12.20
CA ASP A 121 -2.29 -25.93 12.11
C ASP A 121 -0.98 -25.69 12.89
N ALA A 122 -0.85 -26.21 14.10
CA ALA A 122 0.38 -26.11 14.88
C ALA A 122 1.58 -26.75 14.15
N LYS A 123 1.39 -27.95 13.57
CA LYS A 123 2.40 -28.64 12.77
C LYS A 123 2.78 -27.86 11.51
N ALA A 124 1.81 -27.25 10.87
CA ALA A 124 2.01 -26.43 9.69
C ALA A 124 2.78 -25.14 9.99
N ARG A 125 2.51 -24.50 11.12
CA ARG A 125 3.26 -23.30 11.59
C ARG A 125 4.71 -23.61 11.98
N ALA A 126 4.98 -24.82 12.42
CA ALA A 126 6.32 -25.25 12.79
C ALA A 126 7.24 -25.52 11.58
N LYS A 127 6.67 -25.74 10.39
CA LYS A 127 7.47 -25.97 9.18
C LYS A 127 7.88 -24.65 8.53
N PRO A 128 9.15 -24.48 8.11
CA PRO A 128 9.57 -23.35 7.29
C PRO A 128 8.76 -23.32 6.00
N ARG A 129 8.08 -22.22 5.73
CA ARG A 129 7.34 -22.06 4.48
C ARG A 129 8.32 -21.72 3.36
N LYS A 130 8.31 -22.52 2.30
CA LYS A 130 9.10 -22.22 1.11
C LYS A 130 8.46 -21.05 0.36
N HIS A 131 9.24 -20.01 0.19
CA HIS A 131 8.83 -18.85 -0.60
C HIS A 131 9.07 -19.12 -2.09
N LEU A 132 8.11 -18.74 -2.92
CA LEU A 132 8.19 -18.86 -4.38
C LEU A 132 8.62 -17.55 -5.06
N VAL A 133 8.69 -16.47 -4.28
CA VAL A 133 9.13 -15.14 -4.73
C VAL A 133 10.45 -14.79 -4.06
N PRO A 134 11.43 -14.22 -4.79
CA PRO A 134 12.70 -13.78 -4.23
C PRO A 134 12.55 -12.83 -3.05
N GLU A 135 13.51 -12.86 -2.13
CA GLU A 135 13.48 -12.07 -0.90
C GLU A 135 13.38 -10.57 -1.16
N ILE A 136 14.06 -10.09 -2.19
CA ILE A 136 14.04 -8.67 -2.55
C ILE A 136 12.62 -8.10 -2.74
N TYR A 137 11.65 -8.89 -3.19
CA TYR A 137 10.27 -8.44 -3.37
C TYR A 137 9.39 -8.61 -2.14
N ARG A 138 9.87 -9.37 -1.15
CA ARG A 138 9.12 -9.70 0.07
C ARG A 138 9.41 -8.78 1.25
N ASP A 139 10.43 -7.95 1.11
CA ASP A 139 10.91 -7.05 2.14
C ASP A 139 10.63 -5.60 1.71
N ALA A 140 9.89 -4.86 2.53
CA ALA A 140 9.52 -3.47 2.26
C ALA A 140 10.75 -2.54 2.17
N GLU A 141 11.86 -2.89 2.82
CA GLU A 141 13.06 -2.07 2.75
C GLU A 141 13.92 -2.37 1.51
N LYS A 142 13.84 -3.58 0.99
CA LYS A 142 14.64 -4.05 -0.15
C LYS A 142 13.90 -3.94 -1.49
N THR A 143 12.56 -3.96 -1.47
CA THR A 143 11.78 -4.00 -2.72
C THR A 143 12.05 -2.79 -3.62
N PRO A 144 12.37 -3.03 -4.91
CA PRO A 144 12.49 -1.95 -5.89
C PRO A 144 11.12 -1.50 -6.43
N LEU A 145 10.07 -2.23 -6.10
CA LEU A 145 8.74 -1.97 -6.64
C LEU A 145 8.14 -0.71 -6.02
N ARG A 146 7.75 0.23 -6.86
CA ARG A 146 7.10 1.48 -6.46
C ARG A 146 5.79 1.64 -7.20
N TRP A 147 4.82 2.21 -6.51
CA TRP A 147 3.51 2.49 -7.06
C TRP A 147 3.01 3.84 -6.59
N LYS A 148 2.53 4.65 -7.52
CA LYS A 148 1.95 5.95 -7.23
C LYS A 148 0.47 5.95 -7.57
N ILE A 149 -0.37 6.27 -6.61
CA ILE A 149 -1.81 6.33 -6.77
C ILE A 149 -2.22 7.80 -6.90
N PRO A 150 -2.99 8.17 -7.93
CA PRO A 150 -3.67 7.32 -8.91
C PRO A 150 -2.89 6.99 -10.19
N ASP A 151 -1.67 7.47 -10.36
CA ASP A 151 -0.97 7.56 -11.64
C ASP A 151 -0.66 6.18 -12.26
N ASP A 152 -0.30 5.19 -11.43
CA ASP A 152 0.14 3.86 -11.88
C ASP A 152 -0.99 2.82 -12.04
N ASN A 153 -2.25 3.25 -12.09
CA ASN A 153 -3.35 2.28 -12.17
C ASN A 153 -3.28 1.41 -13.43
N ASN A 154 -3.60 0.11 -13.30
CA ASN A 154 -3.48 -0.95 -14.31
C ASN A 154 -2.03 -1.31 -14.73
N LYS A 155 -1.05 -1.00 -13.91
CA LYS A 155 0.37 -1.33 -14.15
C LYS A 155 0.63 -2.82 -13.94
N THR A 156 1.56 -3.37 -14.72
CA THR A 156 2.11 -4.71 -14.52
C THR A 156 3.36 -4.66 -13.66
N LEU A 157 3.40 -5.47 -12.62
CA LEU A 157 4.57 -5.69 -11.77
C LEU A 157 5.31 -6.94 -12.26
N GLU A 158 6.43 -6.73 -12.91
CA GLU A 158 7.27 -7.81 -13.44
C GLU A 158 8.33 -8.21 -12.41
N LEU A 159 8.24 -9.43 -11.89
CA LEU A 159 9.23 -10.02 -11.00
C LEU A 159 10.15 -10.95 -11.77
N LYS A 160 11.40 -11.04 -11.30
CA LYS A 160 12.40 -11.96 -11.82
C LYS A 160 12.83 -12.94 -10.74
N SER A 161 12.81 -14.23 -11.01
CA SER A 161 13.23 -15.28 -10.07
C SER A 161 14.71 -15.20 -9.68
N THR A 162 15.54 -14.60 -10.52
CA THR A 162 16.99 -14.41 -10.31
C THR A 162 17.35 -13.13 -9.57
N ALA A 163 16.36 -12.29 -9.18
CA ALA A 163 16.60 -11.05 -8.44
C ALA A 163 17.14 -11.37 -7.02
N LYS A 164 18.28 -10.76 -6.68
CA LYS A 164 18.95 -10.87 -5.38
C LYS A 164 18.84 -9.57 -4.59
#